data_cf7f194e60a89c8f54ec2c217d8098bf
#
_entry.id   cf7f194e60a89c8f54ec2c217d8098bf
#
_cell.length_a   1.000
_cell.length_b   1.000
_cell.length_c   1.000
_cell.angle_alpha   90.00
_cell.angle_beta   90.00
_cell.angle_gamma   90.00
#
_symmetry.space_group_name_H-M   'P 1'
#
loop_
_entity.id
_entity.type
_entity.pdbx_description
1 polymer ?
#
loop_
_entity_poly.entity_id
_entity_poly.type
_entity_poly.pdbx_seq_one_letter_code
_entity_poly.pdbx_strand_id
1 'polypeptide(L)'
;PACGSGAFPMGILNRMVEILEKLDAKNKETHHDLKLHLIEECIYGVDIQTIAAQISKLRFFISLIVEQEAMDISKPEENYNVLTLPNLETKFVAANTLIGMKKKKEGDFVNSLFTDPRIDETKHQLMEVRKEHFYAKSAYKKKELRDKDAILRIQLSKLLQDNNEFAPEDAIQFSQWNPYDQNASSPFFDPEWMFGLEEGFDVVIGNPPY
;
A
#
# COMPACT_ATOMS: atom_id res chain seq x y z
N PRO A 1 9.14 5.32 -6.90
CA PRO A 1 10.28 5.48 -6.01
C PRO A 1 10.60 6.96 -5.81
N ALA A 2 11.21 7.29 -4.65
CA ALA A 2 11.57 8.65 -4.30
C ALA A 2 10.41 9.64 -4.47
N CYS A 3 9.23 9.27 -3.94
CA CYS A 3 8.01 10.05 -4.13
C CYS A 3 8.04 11.43 -3.43
N GLY A 4 9.00 11.65 -2.54
CA GLY A 4 9.17 12.89 -1.81
C GLY A 4 7.92 13.29 -1.03
N SER A 5 7.50 14.53 -1.17
CA SER A 5 6.24 15.02 -0.58
C SER A 5 4.99 14.60 -1.34
N GLY A 6 5.06 13.66 -2.29
CA GLY A 6 3.92 13.17 -3.05
C GLY A 6 3.47 14.07 -4.21
N ALA A 7 4.33 14.96 -4.71
CA ALA A 7 3.97 15.86 -5.80
C ALA A 7 3.67 15.10 -7.10
N PHE A 8 4.55 14.14 -7.47
CA PHE A 8 4.34 13.30 -8.65
C PHE A 8 3.10 12.40 -8.53
N PRO A 9 2.97 11.58 -7.45
CA PRO A 9 1.76 10.75 -7.28
C PRO A 9 0.47 11.58 -7.30
N MET A 10 0.46 12.76 -6.71
CA MET A 10 -0.70 13.65 -6.73
C MET A 10 -1.00 14.20 -8.12
N GLY A 11 0.04 14.60 -8.87
CA GLY A 11 -0.12 15.03 -10.26
C GLY A 11 -0.70 13.93 -11.14
N ILE A 12 -0.24 12.68 -10.94
CA ILE A 12 -0.75 11.50 -11.65
C ILE A 12 -2.21 11.26 -11.29
N LEU A 13 -2.57 11.26 -9.99
CA LEU A 13 -3.93 11.08 -9.53
C LEU A 13 -4.89 12.07 -10.20
N ASN A 14 -4.57 13.37 -10.15
CA ASN A 14 -5.40 14.40 -10.78
C ASN A 14 -5.54 14.19 -12.28
N ARG A 15 -4.44 13.79 -12.95
CA ARG A 15 -4.47 13.53 -14.40
C ARG A 15 -5.31 12.32 -14.76
N MET A 16 -5.27 11.26 -13.94
CA MET A 16 -6.10 10.07 -14.12
C MET A 16 -7.59 10.41 -13.97
N VAL A 17 -7.95 11.21 -12.96
CA VAL A 17 -9.34 11.69 -12.79
C VAL A 17 -9.80 12.44 -14.03
N GLU A 18 -9.03 13.43 -14.51
CA GLU A 18 -9.36 14.20 -15.74
C GLU A 18 -9.55 13.30 -16.97
N ILE A 19 -8.78 12.22 -17.09
CA ILE A 19 -8.89 11.26 -18.19
C ILE A 19 -10.17 10.45 -18.06
N LEU A 20 -10.45 9.91 -16.88
CA LEU A 20 -11.65 9.09 -16.64
C LEU A 20 -12.93 9.90 -16.89
N GLU A 21 -12.99 11.15 -16.46
CA GLU A 21 -14.13 12.03 -16.73
C GLU A 21 -14.35 12.28 -18.23
N LYS A 22 -13.28 12.38 -18.99
CA LYS A 22 -13.39 12.56 -20.46
C LYS A 22 -13.79 11.27 -21.18
N LEU A 23 -13.37 10.11 -20.66
CA LEU A 23 -13.68 8.81 -21.25
C LEU A 23 -15.12 8.38 -20.94
N ASP A 24 -15.60 8.66 -19.76
CA ASP A 24 -16.96 8.33 -19.33
C ASP A 24 -17.71 9.55 -18.80
N ALA A 25 -18.13 10.42 -19.71
CA ALA A 25 -18.91 11.61 -19.39
C ALA A 25 -20.30 11.31 -18.80
N LYS A 26 -20.72 10.04 -18.74
CA LYS A 26 -21.97 9.58 -18.10
C LYS A 26 -21.74 9.02 -16.71
N ASN A 27 -20.49 8.89 -16.29
CA ASN A 27 -20.17 8.44 -14.94
C ASN A 27 -20.74 9.44 -13.92
N LYS A 28 -21.52 8.90 -12.97
CA LYS A 28 -22.15 9.69 -11.89
C LYS A 28 -21.32 9.69 -10.60
N GLU A 29 -20.16 9.06 -10.62
CA GLU A 29 -19.26 9.06 -9.47
C GLU A 29 -18.75 10.47 -9.21
N THR A 30 -18.62 10.80 -7.92
CA THR A 30 -18.06 12.10 -7.51
C THR A 30 -16.54 12.11 -7.73
N HIS A 31 -15.94 13.29 -7.81
CA HIS A 31 -14.47 13.41 -7.84
C HIS A 31 -13.82 12.74 -6.63
N HIS A 32 -14.46 12.80 -5.47
CA HIS A 32 -14.03 12.12 -4.27
C HIS A 32 -13.96 10.61 -4.49
N ASP A 33 -15.02 9.99 -5.03
CA ASP A 33 -15.10 8.54 -5.22
C ASP A 33 -14.09 8.06 -6.26
N LEU A 34 -13.94 8.80 -7.38
CA LEU A 34 -12.93 8.52 -8.39
C LEU A 34 -11.51 8.59 -7.81
N LYS A 35 -11.20 9.63 -7.02
CA LYS A 35 -9.89 9.73 -6.37
C LYS A 35 -9.67 8.60 -5.38
N LEU A 36 -10.67 8.28 -4.56
CA LEU A 36 -10.57 7.21 -3.57
C LEU A 36 -10.29 5.86 -4.25
N HIS A 37 -11.03 5.53 -5.31
CA HIS A 37 -10.83 4.33 -6.09
C HIS A 37 -9.43 4.26 -6.72
N LEU A 38 -8.97 5.35 -7.34
CA LEU A 38 -7.63 5.41 -7.93
C LEU A 38 -6.51 5.29 -6.89
N ILE A 39 -6.69 5.86 -5.69
CA ILE A 39 -5.74 5.71 -4.59
C ILE A 39 -5.68 4.25 -4.13
N GLU A 40 -6.84 3.60 -4.05
CA GLU A 40 -6.91 2.20 -3.64
C GLU A 40 -6.24 1.27 -4.64
N GLU A 41 -6.55 1.40 -5.92
CA GLU A 41 -6.18 0.39 -6.90
C GLU A 41 -4.90 0.73 -7.68
N CYS A 42 -4.58 2.03 -7.86
CA CYS A 42 -3.57 2.43 -8.84
C CYS A 42 -2.36 3.15 -8.25
N ILE A 43 -2.49 3.83 -7.09
CA ILE A 43 -1.44 4.74 -6.62
C ILE A 43 -0.66 4.15 -5.45
N TYR A 44 0.65 4.03 -5.65
CA TYR A 44 1.61 3.62 -4.63
C TYR A 44 2.78 4.60 -4.57
N GLY A 45 3.28 4.86 -3.38
CA GLY A 45 4.40 5.76 -3.18
C GLY A 45 5.46 5.15 -2.25
N VAL A 46 6.72 5.29 -2.64
CA VAL A 46 7.84 4.83 -1.83
C VAL A 46 8.89 5.93 -1.73
N ASP A 47 9.37 6.17 -0.53
CA ASP A 47 10.52 7.04 -0.28
C ASP A 47 11.41 6.42 0.80
N ILE A 48 12.69 6.75 0.81
CA ILE A 48 13.59 6.27 1.86
C ILE A 48 13.33 7.00 3.19
N GLN A 49 12.81 8.23 3.13
CA GLN A 49 12.55 9.05 4.29
C GLN A 49 11.12 8.86 4.79
N THR A 50 10.98 8.50 6.05
CA THR A 50 9.66 8.33 6.71
C THR A 50 8.82 9.60 6.64
N ILE A 51 9.44 10.77 6.85
CA ILE A 51 8.74 12.05 6.80
C ILE A 51 8.16 12.35 5.40
N ALA A 52 8.85 11.95 4.33
CA ALA A 52 8.37 12.13 2.96
C ALA A 52 7.10 11.29 2.73
N ALA A 53 7.08 10.02 3.16
CA ALA A 53 5.90 9.16 3.08
C ALA A 53 4.72 9.74 3.90
N GLN A 54 4.98 10.32 5.08
CA GLN A 54 3.93 10.95 5.89
C GLN A 54 3.36 12.21 5.23
N ILE A 55 4.21 13.07 4.66
CA ILE A 55 3.76 14.27 3.93
C ILE A 55 2.96 13.86 2.69
N SER A 56 3.37 12.81 2.00
CA SER A 56 2.59 12.25 0.89
C SER A 56 1.19 11.84 1.33
N LYS A 57 1.06 11.05 2.40
CA LYS A 57 -0.24 10.65 2.96
C LYS A 57 -1.11 11.86 3.32
N LEU A 58 -0.52 12.86 3.99
CA LEU A 58 -1.24 14.08 4.33
C LEU A 58 -1.76 14.82 3.09
N ARG A 59 -0.97 14.92 2.03
CA ARG A 59 -1.38 15.55 0.76
C ARG A 59 -2.57 14.83 0.13
N PHE A 60 -2.57 13.50 0.15
CA PHE A 60 -3.69 12.70 -0.35
C PHE A 60 -4.95 12.88 0.51
N PHE A 61 -4.82 12.94 1.84
CA PHE A 61 -5.94 13.27 2.72
C PHE A 61 -6.54 14.64 2.42
N ILE A 62 -5.71 15.67 2.25
CA ILE A 62 -6.18 17.02 1.91
C ILE A 62 -6.92 17.00 0.56
N SER A 63 -6.39 16.27 -0.44
CA SER A 63 -7.05 16.15 -1.75
C SER A 63 -8.42 15.48 -1.66
N LEU A 64 -8.60 14.48 -0.81
CA LEU A 64 -9.90 13.85 -0.59
C LEU A 64 -10.87 14.76 0.19
N ILE A 65 -10.36 15.48 1.19
CA ILE A 65 -11.20 16.41 1.99
C ILE A 65 -11.75 17.55 1.14
N VAL A 66 -10.93 18.10 0.25
CA VAL A 66 -11.34 19.22 -0.63
C VAL A 66 -12.45 18.82 -1.60
N GLU A 67 -12.52 17.56 -1.97
CA GLU A 67 -13.58 17.05 -2.87
C GLU A 67 -14.85 16.58 -2.14
N GLN A 68 -14.87 16.61 -0.82
CA GLN A 68 -16.09 16.26 -0.08
C GLN A 68 -17.15 17.35 -0.24
N GLU A 69 -18.41 16.93 -0.25
CA GLU A 69 -19.53 17.86 -0.18
C GLU A 69 -19.48 18.70 1.11
N ALA A 70 -20.14 19.85 1.07
CA ALA A 70 -20.23 20.72 2.25
C ALA A 70 -20.86 19.97 3.43
N MET A 71 -20.30 20.21 4.62
CA MET A 71 -20.81 19.65 5.86
C MET A 71 -22.29 20.05 6.07
N ASP A 72 -23.15 19.07 6.32
CA ASP A 72 -24.56 19.31 6.62
C ASP A 72 -24.80 19.28 8.13
N ILE A 73 -24.89 20.47 8.73
CA ILE A 73 -25.08 20.65 10.17
C ILE A 73 -26.42 20.04 10.66
N SER A 74 -27.38 19.80 9.76
CA SER A 74 -28.67 19.22 10.12
C SER A 74 -28.63 17.70 10.34
N LYS A 75 -27.52 17.05 10.02
CA LYS A 75 -27.36 15.58 10.06
C LYS A 75 -26.23 15.12 11.00
N PRO A 76 -26.31 15.37 12.30
CA PRO A 76 -25.26 14.98 13.24
C PRO A 76 -25.12 13.44 13.36
N GLU A 77 -26.19 12.68 13.19
CA GLU A 77 -26.22 11.21 13.22
C GLU A 77 -25.46 10.57 12.03
N GLU A 78 -25.36 11.28 10.92
CA GLU A 78 -24.60 10.88 9.72
C GLU A 78 -23.20 11.50 9.68
N ASN A 79 -22.65 11.87 10.84
CA ASN A 79 -21.36 12.58 10.94
C ASN A 79 -21.34 13.87 10.10
N TYR A 80 -22.44 14.58 10.03
CA TYR A 80 -22.59 15.82 9.25
C TYR A 80 -22.29 15.66 7.76
N ASN A 81 -22.49 14.48 7.18
CA ASN A 81 -22.06 14.06 5.84
C ASN A 81 -20.53 14.08 5.60
N VAL A 82 -19.72 14.18 6.65
CA VAL A 82 -18.26 14.11 6.51
C VAL A 82 -17.82 12.66 6.30
N LEU A 83 -17.22 12.38 5.16
CA LEU A 83 -16.70 11.05 4.82
C LEU A 83 -15.42 10.76 5.61
N THR A 84 -15.29 9.50 6.03
CA THR A 84 -14.08 9.06 6.72
C THR A 84 -12.93 8.91 5.74
N LEU A 85 -11.73 9.36 6.14
CA LEU A 85 -10.53 9.19 5.34
C LEU A 85 -10.06 7.73 5.33
N PRO A 86 -9.51 7.24 4.21
CA PRO A 86 -8.92 5.91 4.13
C PRO A 86 -7.65 5.82 4.98
N ASN A 87 -7.16 4.59 5.21
CA ASN A 87 -5.88 4.39 5.89
C ASN A 87 -4.79 4.13 4.84
N LEU A 88 -3.85 5.06 4.70
CA LEU A 88 -2.84 5.07 3.62
C LEU A 88 -1.50 4.44 4.01
N GLU A 89 -1.40 3.77 5.16
CA GLU A 89 -0.15 3.23 5.66
C GLU A 89 0.45 2.17 4.73
N THR A 90 -0.39 1.42 4.05
CA THR A 90 0.02 0.37 3.11
C THR A 90 0.09 0.84 1.65
N LYS A 91 -0.18 2.12 1.38
CA LYS A 91 -0.07 2.73 0.04
C LYS A 91 1.17 3.61 -0.10
N PHE A 92 1.58 4.28 0.98
CA PHE A 92 2.78 5.11 1.02
C PHE A 92 3.70 4.61 2.12
N VAL A 93 4.80 4.00 1.73
CA VAL A 93 5.74 3.33 2.65
C VAL A 93 7.13 3.98 2.60
N ALA A 94 7.84 3.89 3.72
CA ALA A 94 9.25 4.25 3.76
C ALA A 94 10.09 2.98 3.53
N ALA A 95 10.89 2.99 2.43
CA ALA A 95 11.71 1.85 2.06
C ALA A 95 12.85 2.25 1.12
N ASN A 96 13.92 1.46 1.13
CA ASN A 96 15.04 1.61 0.20
C ASN A 96 14.75 0.87 -1.10
N THR A 97 14.32 1.59 -2.13
CA THR A 97 13.96 1.02 -3.45
C THR A 97 15.14 0.52 -4.27
N LEU A 98 16.37 0.79 -3.84
CA LEU A 98 17.58 0.30 -4.53
C LEU A 98 17.99 -1.09 -4.07
N ILE A 99 17.44 -1.58 -2.98
CA ILE A 99 17.74 -2.88 -2.41
C ILE A 99 16.49 -3.75 -2.51
N GLY A 100 16.53 -4.69 -3.45
CA GLY A 100 15.51 -5.75 -3.56
C GLY A 100 15.86 -6.93 -2.65
N MET A 101 14.86 -7.79 -2.43
CA MET A 101 15.09 -9.06 -1.75
C MET A 101 15.80 -10.04 -2.68
N LYS A 102 16.81 -10.74 -2.14
CA LYS A 102 17.54 -11.72 -2.91
C LYS A 102 16.80 -13.07 -2.86
N LYS A 103 15.98 -13.34 -3.88
CA LYS A 103 15.55 -14.72 -4.12
C LYS A 103 16.79 -15.58 -4.38
N LYS A 104 16.89 -16.77 -3.81
CA LYS A 104 18.00 -17.70 -4.10
C LYS A 104 18.03 -17.97 -5.60
N LYS A 105 19.23 -17.94 -6.18
CA LYS A 105 19.41 -18.12 -7.64
C LYS A 105 18.86 -19.46 -8.10
N GLU A 106 18.32 -19.48 -9.31
CA GLU A 106 17.74 -20.61 -10.05
C GLU A 106 18.64 -21.88 -10.21
N GLY A 107 19.79 -21.96 -9.57
CA GLY A 107 20.69 -23.13 -9.59
C GLY A 107 20.28 -24.27 -8.65
N ASP A 108 19.43 -24.04 -7.67
CA ASP A 108 18.89 -25.05 -6.74
C ASP A 108 17.50 -25.56 -7.18
N PHE A 109 17.28 -25.66 -8.47
CA PHE A 109 16.00 -25.87 -9.17
C PHE A 109 15.26 -27.18 -8.86
N VAL A 110 15.76 -28.05 -8.01
CA VAL A 110 15.11 -29.35 -7.76
C VAL A 110 13.89 -29.20 -6.83
N ASN A 111 13.74 -28.10 -6.08
CA ASN A 111 12.61 -27.88 -5.17
C ASN A 111 11.59 -26.82 -5.64
N SER A 112 11.83 -26.12 -6.73
CA SER A 112 10.95 -25.03 -7.22
C SER A 112 9.68 -25.53 -7.97
N LEU A 113 9.57 -26.84 -8.19
CA LEU A 113 8.38 -27.41 -8.85
C LEU A 113 7.16 -27.57 -7.90
N PHE A 114 7.33 -27.33 -6.61
CA PHE A 114 6.28 -27.41 -5.62
C PHE A 114 6.37 -26.22 -4.65
N THR A 115 5.96 -25.04 -5.10
CA THR A 115 5.71 -23.93 -4.17
C THR A 115 4.63 -24.37 -3.18
N ASP A 116 4.87 -24.19 -1.90
CA ASP A 116 3.89 -24.57 -0.88
C ASP A 116 2.62 -23.72 -1.06
N PRO A 117 1.45 -24.30 -1.35
CA PRO A 117 0.21 -23.57 -1.59
C PRO A 117 -0.17 -22.62 -0.45
N ARG A 118 0.33 -22.89 0.76
CA ARG A 118 0.09 -22.04 1.94
C ARG A 118 0.78 -20.69 1.81
N ILE A 119 1.83 -20.56 1.01
CA ILE A 119 2.51 -19.27 0.75
C ILE A 119 1.55 -18.35 0.02
N ASP A 120 0.97 -18.78 -1.09
CA ASP A 120 0.06 -17.97 -1.90
C ASP A 120 -1.23 -17.65 -1.14
N GLU A 121 -1.76 -18.63 -0.40
CA GLU A 121 -2.92 -18.40 0.47
C GLU A 121 -2.63 -17.34 1.54
N THR A 122 -1.46 -17.42 2.20
CA THR A 122 -1.09 -16.44 3.25
C THR A 122 -0.85 -15.06 2.67
N LYS A 123 -0.26 -14.94 1.47
CA LYS A 123 -0.12 -13.68 0.73
C LYS A 123 -1.50 -13.08 0.44
N HIS A 124 -2.42 -13.88 -0.10
CA HIS A 124 -3.77 -13.42 -0.41
C HIS A 124 -4.50 -12.91 0.84
N GLN A 125 -4.44 -13.67 1.95
CA GLN A 125 -5.03 -13.24 3.23
C GLN A 125 -4.42 -11.93 3.74
N LEU A 126 -3.10 -11.75 3.57
CA LEU A 126 -2.42 -10.51 3.95
C LEU A 126 -2.93 -9.31 3.14
N MET A 127 -3.12 -9.49 1.83
CA MET A 127 -3.66 -8.45 0.96
C MET A 127 -5.11 -8.10 1.32
N GLU A 128 -5.95 -9.08 1.59
CA GLU A 128 -7.32 -8.84 2.05
C GLU A 128 -7.36 -8.05 3.36
N VAL A 129 -6.53 -8.43 4.34
CA VAL A 129 -6.41 -7.69 5.61
C VAL A 129 -6.00 -6.23 5.39
N ARG A 130 -5.08 -5.95 4.48
CA ARG A 130 -4.65 -4.60 4.14
C ARG A 130 -5.72 -3.82 3.39
N LYS A 131 -6.48 -4.48 2.49
CA LYS A 131 -7.64 -3.89 1.82
C LYS A 131 -8.75 -3.55 2.81
N GLU A 132 -9.08 -4.45 3.74
CA GLU A 132 -10.02 -4.15 4.82
C GLU A 132 -9.51 -3.00 5.70
N HIS A 133 -8.21 -2.96 6.01
CA HIS A 133 -7.64 -1.90 6.82
C HIS A 133 -7.76 -0.54 6.15
N PHE A 134 -7.64 -0.46 4.84
CA PHE A 134 -7.78 0.78 4.07
C PHE A 134 -9.12 1.48 4.37
N TYR A 135 -10.21 0.73 4.51
CA TYR A 135 -11.56 1.23 4.80
C TYR A 135 -11.94 1.20 6.29
N ALA A 136 -11.10 0.69 7.16
CA ALA A 136 -11.44 0.54 8.57
C ALA A 136 -11.65 1.91 9.24
N LYS A 137 -12.83 2.12 9.84
CA LYS A 137 -13.23 3.39 10.46
C LYS A 137 -12.96 3.45 11.96
N SER A 138 -13.19 2.34 12.68
CA SER A 138 -13.04 2.31 14.13
C SER A 138 -11.61 1.98 14.56
N ALA A 139 -11.16 2.58 15.66
CA ALA A 139 -9.84 2.29 16.24
C ALA A 139 -9.70 0.80 16.62
N TYR A 140 -10.77 0.18 17.10
CA TYR A 140 -10.80 -1.25 17.40
C TYR A 140 -10.53 -2.11 16.16
N LYS A 141 -11.28 -1.85 15.05
CA LYS A 141 -11.11 -2.61 13.80
C LYS A 141 -9.72 -2.39 13.18
N LYS A 142 -9.20 -1.16 13.22
CA LYS A 142 -7.83 -0.86 12.78
C LYS A 142 -6.80 -1.68 13.55
N LYS A 143 -6.94 -1.74 14.89
CA LYS A 143 -6.03 -2.53 15.73
C LYS A 143 -6.13 -4.01 15.42
N GLU A 144 -7.34 -4.58 15.37
CA GLU A 144 -7.57 -5.98 15.03
C GLU A 144 -6.89 -6.38 13.71
N LEU A 145 -7.05 -5.54 12.67
CA LEU A 145 -6.46 -5.80 11.36
C LEU A 145 -4.93 -5.68 11.35
N ARG A 146 -4.36 -4.73 12.10
CA ARG A 146 -2.91 -4.60 12.28
C ARG A 146 -2.30 -5.80 13.02
N ASP A 147 -2.99 -6.30 14.06
CA ASP A 147 -2.57 -7.48 14.78
C ASP A 147 -2.62 -8.73 13.88
N LYS A 148 -3.67 -8.86 13.04
CA LYS A 148 -3.79 -9.93 12.05
C LYS A 148 -2.71 -9.85 10.96
N ASP A 149 -2.42 -8.65 10.43
CA ASP A 149 -1.31 -8.42 9.49
C ASP A 149 0.03 -8.87 10.10
N ALA A 150 0.30 -8.53 11.36
CA ALA A 150 1.52 -8.94 12.04
C ALA A 150 1.66 -10.47 12.16
N ILE A 151 0.57 -11.17 12.49
CA ILE A 151 0.56 -12.63 12.56
C ILE A 151 0.82 -13.25 11.18
N LEU A 152 0.16 -12.76 10.14
CA LEU A 152 0.32 -13.27 8.78
C LEU A 152 1.74 -13.02 8.25
N ARG A 153 2.36 -11.87 8.55
CA ARG A 153 3.75 -11.60 8.18
C ARG A 153 4.73 -12.59 8.82
N ILE A 154 4.54 -12.91 10.09
CA ILE A 154 5.36 -13.90 10.80
C ILE A 154 5.14 -15.30 10.20
N GLN A 155 3.91 -15.66 9.92
CA GLN A 155 3.56 -16.95 9.31
C GLN A 155 4.20 -17.09 7.92
N LEU A 156 4.06 -16.07 7.08
CA LEU A 156 4.63 -16.07 5.74
C LEU A 156 6.16 -16.12 5.78
N SER A 157 6.79 -15.36 6.68
CA SER A 157 8.25 -15.41 6.88
C SER A 157 8.74 -16.84 7.19
N LYS A 158 8.03 -17.58 8.05
CA LYS A 158 8.37 -18.98 8.35
C LYS A 158 8.21 -19.89 7.14
N LEU A 159 7.10 -19.76 6.42
CA LEU A 159 6.86 -20.54 5.20
C LEU A 159 7.94 -20.31 4.15
N LEU A 160 8.37 -19.05 3.96
CA LEU A 160 9.44 -18.70 3.02
C LEU A 160 10.82 -19.24 3.46
N GLN A 161 11.08 -19.31 4.77
CA GLN A 161 12.29 -19.96 5.30
C GLN A 161 12.26 -21.47 5.07
N ASP A 162 11.16 -22.13 5.42
CA ASP A 162 10.99 -23.58 5.33
C ASP A 162 11.09 -24.05 3.87
N ASN A 163 10.63 -23.26 2.91
CA ASN A 163 10.73 -23.53 1.48
C ASN A 163 12.05 -23.10 0.84
N ASN A 164 13.01 -22.56 1.62
CA ASN A 164 14.28 -22.11 1.11
C ASN A 164 14.24 -21.06 -0.01
N GLU A 165 13.15 -20.31 -0.15
CA GLU A 165 13.01 -19.25 -1.17
C GLU A 165 13.93 -18.07 -0.91
N PHE A 166 14.17 -17.76 0.36
CA PHE A 166 15.04 -16.67 0.80
C PHE A 166 16.09 -17.12 1.80
N ALA A 167 17.13 -16.31 1.97
CA ALA A 167 18.05 -16.51 3.08
C ALA A 167 17.30 -16.27 4.41
N PRO A 168 17.65 -16.99 5.50
CA PRO A 168 16.98 -16.82 6.79
C PRO A 168 16.98 -15.38 7.30
N GLU A 169 18.06 -14.63 7.03
CA GLU A 169 18.21 -13.23 7.41
C GLU A 169 17.19 -12.32 6.70
N ASP A 170 17.00 -12.55 5.40
CA ASP A 170 16.06 -11.82 4.57
C ASP A 170 14.62 -12.11 5.00
N ALA A 171 14.27 -13.37 5.25
CA ALA A 171 12.94 -13.75 5.72
C ALA A 171 12.61 -13.14 7.11
N ILE A 172 13.59 -12.99 8.00
CA ILE A 172 13.42 -12.29 9.28
C ILE A 172 13.13 -10.81 9.04
N GLN A 173 13.82 -10.15 8.11
CA GLN A 173 13.57 -8.75 7.76
C GLN A 173 12.13 -8.54 7.27
N PHE A 174 11.55 -9.48 6.53
CA PHE A 174 10.15 -9.43 6.13
C PHE A 174 9.20 -9.36 7.32
N SER A 175 9.38 -10.22 8.30
CA SER A 175 8.50 -10.25 9.47
C SER A 175 8.63 -9.00 10.33
N GLN A 176 9.80 -8.38 10.36
CA GLN A 176 10.09 -7.19 11.17
C GLN A 176 9.55 -5.90 10.54
N TRP A 177 9.42 -5.84 9.20
CA TRP A 177 8.85 -4.66 8.56
C TRP A 177 7.39 -4.47 8.97
N ASN A 178 7.08 -3.30 9.52
CA ASN A 178 5.74 -2.93 9.96
C ASN A 178 5.25 -1.69 9.20
N PRO A 179 4.30 -1.80 8.25
CA PRO A 179 3.80 -0.66 7.49
C PRO A 179 3.08 0.37 8.36
N TYR A 180 2.61 -0.02 9.53
CA TYR A 180 1.87 0.85 10.44
C TYR A 180 2.77 1.65 11.41
N ASP A 181 4.06 1.33 11.47
CA ASP A 181 5.04 2.15 12.19
C ASP A 181 5.50 3.31 11.29
N GLN A 182 4.98 4.49 11.59
CA GLN A 182 5.25 5.69 10.80
C GLN A 182 6.70 6.19 10.90
N ASN A 183 7.48 5.70 11.86
CA ASN A 183 8.86 6.10 12.09
C ASN A 183 9.88 5.09 11.51
N ALA A 184 9.41 3.91 11.11
CA ALA A 184 10.27 2.88 10.55
C ALA A 184 10.40 3.03 9.02
N SER A 185 11.63 2.88 8.53
CA SER A 185 11.94 2.71 7.10
C SER A 185 12.46 1.30 6.86
N SER A 186 11.95 0.63 5.84
CA SER A 186 12.45 -0.68 5.45
C SER A 186 13.83 -0.57 4.78
N PRO A 187 14.80 -1.40 5.13
CA PRO A 187 16.09 -1.45 4.45
C PRO A 187 16.02 -2.02 3.04
N PHE A 188 14.91 -2.62 2.65
CA PHE A 188 14.66 -3.22 1.34
C PHE A 188 13.32 -2.75 0.78
N PHE A 189 13.10 -3.02 -0.50
CA PHE A 189 11.82 -2.82 -1.17
C PHE A 189 11.46 -4.04 -2.01
N ASP A 190 10.23 -4.52 -1.85
CA ASP A 190 9.66 -5.59 -2.64
C ASP A 190 8.19 -5.29 -2.92
N PRO A 191 7.78 -5.12 -4.20
CA PRO A 191 6.42 -4.75 -4.57
C PRO A 191 5.40 -5.84 -4.26
N GLU A 192 5.76 -7.11 -4.43
CA GLU A 192 4.90 -8.25 -4.12
C GLU A 192 4.61 -8.30 -2.61
N TRP A 193 5.66 -8.21 -1.80
CA TRP A 193 5.54 -8.27 -0.35
C TRP A 193 4.86 -7.05 0.27
N MET A 194 5.23 -5.84 -0.19
CA MET A 194 4.75 -4.61 0.41
C MET A 194 3.37 -4.20 -0.10
N PHE A 195 3.06 -4.48 -1.36
CA PHE A 195 1.85 -4.01 -2.03
C PHE A 195 0.98 -5.12 -2.63
N GLY A 196 1.43 -6.36 -2.64
CA GLY A 196 0.73 -7.49 -3.25
C GLY A 196 0.77 -7.49 -4.78
N LEU A 197 1.76 -6.84 -5.37
CA LEU A 197 1.90 -6.72 -6.81
C LEU A 197 2.87 -7.79 -7.33
N GLU A 198 2.34 -8.98 -7.66
CA GLU A 198 3.13 -10.13 -8.11
C GLU A 198 3.83 -9.85 -9.45
N GLU A 199 3.14 -9.17 -10.38
CA GLU A 199 3.67 -8.80 -11.69
C GLU A 199 4.42 -7.45 -11.68
N GLY A 200 4.50 -6.79 -10.51
CA GLY A 200 5.10 -5.47 -10.35
C GLY A 200 4.16 -4.33 -10.74
N PHE A 201 4.73 -3.21 -11.21
CA PHE A 201 3.97 -2.01 -11.58
C PHE A 201 3.88 -1.87 -13.09
N ASP A 202 2.71 -1.49 -13.62
CA ASP A 202 2.53 -1.14 -15.04
C ASP A 202 3.34 0.11 -15.41
N VAL A 203 3.41 1.08 -14.50
CA VAL A 203 4.13 2.33 -14.71
C VAL A 203 4.89 2.73 -13.46
N VAL A 204 6.18 3.03 -13.61
CA VAL A 204 7.04 3.57 -12.55
C VAL A 204 7.48 4.98 -12.91
N ILE A 205 7.18 5.93 -12.04
CA ILE A 205 7.53 7.34 -12.23
C ILE A 205 8.35 7.83 -11.03
N GLY A 206 9.41 8.56 -11.30
CA GLY A 206 10.25 9.14 -10.28
C GLY A 206 11.05 10.33 -10.84
N ASN A 207 11.61 11.12 -9.93
CA ASN A 207 12.57 12.15 -10.28
C ASN A 207 13.96 11.68 -9.80
N PRO A 208 14.76 11.05 -10.66
CA PRO A 208 16.08 10.57 -10.26
C PRO A 208 16.98 11.75 -9.88
N PRO A 209 17.84 11.59 -8.87
CA PRO A 209 18.87 12.60 -8.57
C PRO A 209 19.86 12.70 -9.75
N TYR A 210 20.24 13.89 -10.10
CA TYR A 210 21.25 14.20 -11.12
C TYR A 210 22.65 14.09 -10.53
#